data_76ea8a8af63368a3c77acd1f2527d195
#
_entry.id   76ea8a8af63368a3c77acd1f2527d195
#
_cell.length_a   1.000
_cell.length_b   1.000
_cell.length_c   1.000
_cell.angle_alpha   90.00
_cell.angle_beta   90.00
_cell.angle_gamma   90.00
#
_symmetry.space_group_name_H-M   'P 1'
#
loop_
_entity.id
_entity.type
_entity.pdbx_description
1 polymer ?
#
loop_
_entity_poly.entity_id
_entity_poly.type
_entity_poly.pdbx_seq_one_letter_code
_entity_poly.pdbx_strand_id
1 'polypeptide(L)'
;MKLALNVLVCIALVLPVYAQEIGIIMGTARHLMQEDVEAGLIRLKELGIRHIEGAGSRTMSRTEYKKLLDKHGFDVVASGVNFERLEQPDSIKAIIDNMKFYQAEYAVCYWIPHKGDDFTFADMEKGVAVFNKAGKQFADAGISLVYHPHGYEFRPYDGPGTMFDYMMEKTDPRYVNFQMDVFWIRNPGQNPAALLRKFPGRFPLTHLKDRMIGSVDNQNGRQDRERNVVLGQGDVNIAEVMKAARETGVKYHLIEDESARAMTQLPMHLQYLRSINYDIQAVELSVNALRKAMLSADSLALRNLTCEELTYGHSSGLLETRDVFVNNLVSKKVDFTSMDISAQDITLKGNVAWVRHRLTGNVVDGGKTNAVDIKILQVWTKDNGFWRLLARQAVK
;
A
#
# COMPACT_ATOMS: atom_id res chain seq x y z
N MET A 1 -26.29 46.91 -11.89
CA MET A 1 -26.23 45.74 -10.97
C MET A 1 -25.44 44.64 -11.69
N LYS A 2 -24.13 44.51 -11.40
CA LYS A 2 -23.26 43.51 -12.07
C LYS A 2 -23.21 42.28 -11.17
N LEU A 3 -23.75 41.14 -11.66
CA LEU A 3 -23.58 39.83 -11.02
C LEU A 3 -22.13 39.38 -11.19
N ALA A 4 -21.42 39.22 -10.10
CA ALA A 4 -20.13 38.54 -10.12
C ALA A 4 -20.35 37.02 -10.10
N LEU A 5 -19.94 36.34 -11.14
CA LEU A 5 -19.95 34.89 -11.27
C LEU A 5 -18.72 34.34 -10.56
N ASN A 6 -18.90 33.81 -9.34
CA ASN A 6 -17.85 33.10 -8.65
C ASN A 6 -17.66 31.72 -9.28
N VAL A 7 -16.62 31.56 -10.08
CA VAL A 7 -16.16 30.25 -10.57
C VAL A 7 -15.37 29.59 -9.47
N LEU A 8 -15.96 28.59 -8.81
CA LEU A 8 -15.25 27.70 -7.88
C LEU A 8 -14.37 26.76 -8.69
N VAL A 9 -13.07 27.07 -8.78
CA VAL A 9 -12.10 26.16 -9.38
C VAL A 9 -11.81 25.06 -8.35
N CYS A 10 -12.45 23.90 -8.51
CA CYS A 10 -12.03 22.69 -7.81
C CYS A 10 -10.68 22.24 -8.39
N ILE A 11 -9.59 22.60 -7.71
CA ILE A 11 -8.29 21.99 -7.96
C ILE A 11 -8.36 20.56 -7.44
N ALA A 12 -8.59 19.61 -8.35
CA ALA A 12 -8.35 18.20 -8.04
C ALA A 12 -6.84 18.07 -7.82
N LEU A 13 -6.43 17.85 -6.57
CA LEU A 13 -5.08 17.43 -6.25
C LEU A 13 -4.87 16.05 -6.90
N VAL A 14 -4.29 16.05 -8.09
CA VAL A 14 -3.73 14.84 -8.70
C VAL A 14 -2.48 14.54 -7.88
N LEU A 15 -2.61 13.70 -6.85
CA LEU A 15 -1.45 13.14 -6.17
C LEU A 15 -0.65 12.36 -7.23
N PRO A 16 0.65 12.62 -7.36
CA PRO A 16 1.48 11.83 -8.27
C PRO A 16 1.37 10.37 -7.85
N VAL A 17 1.01 9.49 -8.79
CA VAL A 17 1.07 8.04 -8.58
C VAL A 17 2.55 7.69 -8.46
N TYR A 18 3.07 7.70 -7.25
CA TYR A 18 4.42 7.20 -7.00
C TYR A 18 4.42 5.69 -7.27
N ALA A 19 5.38 5.23 -8.09
CA ALA A 19 5.69 3.81 -8.15
C ALA A 19 6.04 3.35 -6.74
N GLN A 20 5.31 2.39 -6.20
CA GLN A 20 5.55 1.85 -4.86
C GLN A 20 6.84 1.04 -4.87
N GLU A 21 7.81 1.45 -4.05
CA GLU A 21 9.12 0.82 -4.00
C GLU A 21 9.13 -0.27 -2.91
N ILE A 22 9.49 -1.49 -3.32
CA ILE A 22 9.62 -2.64 -2.40
C ILE A 22 11.06 -2.74 -1.92
N GLY A 23 11.21 -2.85 -0.61
CA GLY A 23 12.49 -3.01 0.05
C GLY A 23 12.41 -4.03 1.20
N ILE A 24 13.39 -3.98 2.09
CA ILE A 24 13.51 -4.87 3.25
C ILE A 24 14.03 -4.11 4.47
N ILE A 25 13.51 -4.45 5.66
CA ILE A 25 14.25 -4.11 6.89
C ILE A 25 15.39 -5.12 7.09
N MET A 26 16.61 -4.62 7.36
CA MET A 26 17.81 -5.45 7.47
C MET A 26 17.74 -6.48 8.60
N GLY A 27 16.84 -6.28 9.57
CA GLY A 27 16.52 -7.27 10.60
C GLY A 27 16.05 -8.62 10.05
N THR A 28 15.35 -8.62 8.92
CA THR A 28 14.90 -9.84 8.23
C THR A 28 16.08 -10.66 7.69
N ALA A 29 17.12 -10.00 7.19
CA ALA A 29 18.32 -10.63 6.65
C ALA A 29 19.44 -10.79 7.69
N ARG A 30 19.15 -10.65 8.99
CA ARG A 30 20.16 -10.57 10.08
C ARG A 30 21.18 -11.73 10.07
N HIS A 31 20.75 -12.94 9.76
CA HIS A 31 21.64 -14.11 9.73
C HIS A 31 22.67 -14.02 8.60
N LEU A 32 22.25 -13.65 7.39
CA LEU A 32 23.17 -13.41 6.27
C LEU A 32 24.19 -12.33 6.58
N MET A 33 23.74 -11.23 7.22
CA MET A 33 24.60 -10.10 7.56
C MET A 33 25.57 -10.41 8.69
N GLN A 34 25.30 -11.41 9.51
CA GLN A 34 26.21 -11.86 10.57
C GLN A 34 27.32 -12.78 10.05
N GLU A 35 27.03 -13.57 9.02
CA GLU A 35 27.99 -14.49 8.41
C GLU A 35 28.97 -13.74 7.49
N ASP A 36 28.46 -13.03 6.52
CA ASP A 36 29.20 -12.20 5.56
C ASP A 36 28.32 -11.09 5.03
N VAL A 37 28.63 -9.83 5.36
CA VAL A 37 27.84 -8.68 4.96
C VAL A 37 27.78 -8.51 3.44
N GLU A 38 28.91 -8.68 2.74
CA GLU A 38 28.95 -8.49 1.29
C GLU A 38 28.21 -9.60 0.56
N ALA A 39 28.41 -10.85 0.93
CA ALA A 39 27.67 -11.98 0.38
C ALA A 39 26.15 -11.83 0.63
N GLY A 40 25.76 -11.37 1.82
CA GLY A 40 24.38 -11.06 2.15
C GLY A 40 23.77 -9.98 1.26
N LEU A 41 24.48 -8.88 1.01
CA LEU A 41 24.04 -7.83 0.08
C LEU A 41 23.92 -8.35 -1.36
N ILE A 42 24.88 -9.14 -1.83
CA ILE A 42 24.80 -9.78 -3.16
C ILE A 42 23.52 -10.62 -3.25
N ARG A 43 23.24 -11.43 -2.22
CA ARG A 43 22.04 -12.27 -2.20
C ARG A 43 20.75 -11.46 -2.24
N LEU A 44 20.65 -10.36 -1.50
CA LEU A 44 19.49 -9.46 -1.55
C LEU A 44 19.35 -8.79 -2.93
N LYS A 45 20.45 -8.39 -3.54
CA LYS A 45 20.47 -7.82 -4.89
C LYS A 45 19.97 -8.82 -5.96
N GLU A 46 20.40 -10.09 -5.88
CA GLU A 46 19.89 -11.16 -6.76
C GLU A 46 18.38 -11.35 -6.67
N LEU A 47 17.80 -11.13 -5.50
CA LEU A 47 16.36 -11.14 -5.29
C LEU A 47 15.65 -9.88 -5.83
N GLY A 48 16.42 -8.89 -6.30
CA GLY A 48 15.91 -7.63 -6.84
C GLY A 48 15.61 -6.58 -5.78
N ILE A 49 16.13 -6.73 -4.57
CA ILE A 49 15.99 -5.74 -3.49
C ILE A 49 17.05 -4.65 -3.68
N ARG A 50 16.59 -3.40 -3.58
CA ARG A 50 17.44 -2.21 -3.67
C ARG A 50 17.28 -1.30 -2.44
N HIS A 51 16.07 -1.16 -1.93
CA HIS A 51 15.75 -0.27 -0.82
C HIS A 51 15.84 -1.02 0.51
N ILE A 52 16.55 -0.43 1.47
CA ILE A 52 16.75 -1.03 2.79
C ILE A 52 16.43 -0.06 3.92
N GLU A 53 15.92 -0.62 5.00
CA GLU A 53 15.82 0.04 6.30
C GLU A 53 16.89 -0.52 7.23
N GLY A 54 17.80 0.36 7.65
CA GLY A 54 18.90 0.02 8.53
C GLY A 54 20.22 0.63 8.06
N ALA A 55 20.72 1.62 8.82
CA ALA A 55 21.95 2.33 8.56
C ALA A 55 23.03 1.87 9.55
N GLY A 56 23.84 0.91 9.13
CA GLY A 56 24.98 0.43 9.90
C GLY A 56 25.17 -1.08 9.90
N SER A 57 26.35 -1.50 10.26
CA SER A 57 26.74 -2.89 10.46
C SER A 57 27.27 -3.08 11.89
N ARG A 58 27.12 -4.27 12.43
CA ARG A 58 27.69 -4.64 13.73
C ARG A 58 29.18 -5.04 13.64
N THR A 59 29.64 -5.38 12.45
CA THR A 59 30.95 -6.00 12.21
C THR A 59 31.92 -5.12 11.44
N MET A 60 31.47 -3.96 10.93
CA MET A 60 32.31 -3.04 10.17
C MET A 60 31.97 -1.58 10.45
N SER A 61 32.91 -0.69 10.14
CA SER A 61 32.71 0.74 10.28
C SER A 61 31.60 1.24 9.35
N ARG A 62 30.98 2.38 9.68
CA ARG A 62 29.95 3.00 8.84
C ARG A 62 30.47 3.33 7.43
N THR A 63 31.75 3.67 7.30
CA THR A 63 32.37 4.01 6.01
C THR A 63 32.56 2.78 5.13
N GLU A 64 32.98 1.66 5.69
CA GLU A 64 33.11 0.39 4.99
C GLU A 64 31.75 -0.14 4.55
N TYR A 65 30.76 -0.11 5.46
CA TYR A 65 29.40 -0.53 5.13
C TYR A 65 28.79 0.32 4.01
N LYS A 66 28.92 1.67 4.09
CA LYS A 66 28.45 2.57 3.03
C LYS A 66 29.08 2.27 1.67
N LYS A 67 30.40 1.99 1.65
CA LYS A 67 31.11 1.61 0.41
C LYS A 67 30.52 0.33 -0.21
N LEU A 68 30.17 -0.66 0.61
CA LEU A 68 29.51 -1.88 0.11
C LEU A 68 28.10 -1.60 -0.42
N LEU A 69 27.32 -0.80 0.29
CA LEU A 69 25.99 -0.40 -0.16
C LEU A 69 26.06 0.30 -1.53
N ASP A 70 26.98 1.27 -1.69
CA ASP A 70 27.18 2.00 -2.94
C ASP A 70 27.67 1.07 -4.07
N LYS A 71 28.63 0.20 -3.77
CA LYS A 71 29.16 -0.80 -4.72
C LYS A 71 28.06 -1.70 -5.28
N HIS A 72 27.10 -2.10 -4.45
CA HIS A 72 26.03 -3.02 -4.84
C HIS A 72 24.74 -2.33 -5.23
N GLY A 73 24.65 -0.98 -5.11
CA GLY A 73 23.53 -0.16 -5.53
C GLY A 73 22.32 -0.22 -4.60
N PHE A 74 22.58 -0.24 -3.28
CA PHE A 74 21.54 -0.15 -2.25
C PHE A 74 21.31 1.28 -1.79
N ASP A 75 20.03 1.64 -1.66
CA ASP A 75 19.58 2.90 -1.08
C ASP A 75 19.08 2.66 0.35
N VAL A 76 19.65 3.37 1.33
CA VAL A 76 19.14 3.36 2.70
C VAL A 76 17.98 4.36 2.76
N VAL A 77 16.75 3.87 2.80
CA VAL A 77 15.56 4.75 2.84
C VAL A 77 15.21 5.19 4.26
N ALA A 78 15.46 4.34 5.24
CA ALA A 78 15.14 4.59 6.64
C ALA A 78 16.18 3.99 7.60
N SER A 79 16.24 4.53 8.81
CA SER A 79 17.09 3.99 9.89
C SER A 79 16.44 4.15 11.24
N GLY A 80 16.60 3.12 12.09
CA GLY A 80 16.10 3.08 13.44
C GLY A 80 16.77 4.08 14.39
N VAL A 81 15.97 4.65 15.28
CA VAL A 81 16.42 5.53 16.37
C VAL A 81 15.73 5.13 17.68
N ASN A 82 16.48 5.18 18.78
CA ASN A 82 15.92 4.90 20.10
C ASN A 82 15.23 6.13 20.67
N PHE A 83 14.12 5.93 21.38
CA PHE A 83 13.33 6.99 21.97
C PHE A 83 14.13 7.89 22.91
N GLU A 84 14.95 7.31 23.79
CA GLU A 84 15.75 8.05 24.78
C GLU A 84 16.76 9.01 24.12
N ARG A 85 17.20 8.67 22.90
CA ARG A 85 18.09 9.55 22.13
C ARG A 85 17.37 10.75 21.53
N LEU A 86 16.04 10.66 21.33
CA LEU A 86 15.21 11.76 20.84
C LEU A 86 14.97 12.82 21.94
N GLU A 87 15.16 12.47 23.20
CA GLU A 87 15.05 13.41 24.33
C GLU A 87 16.34 14.26 24.50
N GLN A 88 17.46 13.90 23.82
CA GLN A 88 18.79 14.51 24.02
C GLN A 88 19.22 15.27 22.76
N PRO A 89 19.39 16.60 22.81
CA PRO A 89 19.76 17.43 21.65
C PRO A 89 21.04 16.98 20.94
N ASP A 90 22.10 16.65 21.69
CA ASP A 90 23.37 16.19 21.11
C ASP A 90 23.24 14.84 20.39
N SER A 91 22.39 13.97 20.92
CA SER A 91 22.07 12.69 20.26
C SER A 91 21.29 12.89 18.95
N ILE A 92 20.34 13.84 18.92
CA ILE A 92 19.59 14.17 17.69
C ILE A 92 20.54 14.64 16.59
N LYS A 93 21.50 15.52 16.92
CA LYS A 93 22.50 15.96 15.95
C LYS A 93 23.31 14.80 15.37
N ALA A 94 23.80 13.90 16.23
CA ALA A 94 24.56 12.72 15.80
C ALA A 94 23.70 11.77 14.93
N ILE A 95 22.40 11.64 15.22
CA ILE A 95 21.46 10.86 14.40
C ILE A 95 21.30 11.53 13.02
N ILE A 96 21.05 12.84 12.98
CA ILE A 96 20.91 13.60 11.73
C ILE A 96 22.18 13.47 10.86
N ASP A 97 23.37 13.58 11.46
CA ASP A 97 24.64 13.40 10.75
C ASP A 97 24.77 11.99 10.16
N ASN A 98 24.32 10.96 10.89
CA ASN A 98 24.32 9.58 10.40
C ASN A 98 23.29 9.37 9.28
N MET A 99 22.10 9.94 9.39
CA MET A 99 21.05 9.87 8.35
C MET A 99 21.55 10.52 7.05
N LYS A 100 22.15 11.71 7.15
CA LYS A 100 22.74 12.42 6.00
C LYS A 100 23.87 11.64 5.36
N PHE A 101 24.72 10.98 6.16
CA PHE A 101 25.81 10.16 5.66
C PHE A 101 25.33 8.99 4.81
N TYR A 102 24.21 8.34 5.21
CA TYR A 102 23.57 7.27 4.44
C TYR A 102 22.53 7.76 3.43
N GLN A 103 22.25 9.06 3.39
CA GLN A 103 21.18 9.67 2.55
C GLN A 103 19.78 9.12 2.88
N ALA A 104 19.57 8.72 4.12
CA ALA A 104 18.29 8.18 4.57
C ALA A 104 17.24 9.29 4.78
N GLU A 105 16.04 9.07 4.26
CA GLU A 105 14.94 10.05 4.31
C GLU A 105 14.16 9.99 5.63
N TYR A 106 14.13 8.81 6.29
CA TYR A 106 13.25 8.54 7.44
C TYR A 106 14.02 8.03 8.65
N ALA A 107 13.85 8.72 9.79
CA ALA A 107 14.32 8.29 11.10
C ALA A 107 13.18 7.60 11.84
N VAL A 108 13.25 6.28 12.07
CA VAL A 108 12.15 5.48 12.59
C VAL A 108 12.36 5.16 14.06
N CYS A 109 11.41 5.60 14.93
CA CYS A 109 11.37 5.19 16.33
C CYS A 109 10.37 4.04 16.47
N TYR A 110 10.84 2.87 16.93
CA TYR A 110 10.02 1.65 16.99
C TYR A 110 9.32 1.46 18.34
N TRP A 111 9.68 2.18 19.38
CA TRP A 111 9.21 1.89 20.72
C TRP A 111 9.13 3.13 21.60
N ILE A 112 8.01 3.33 22.28
CA ILE A 112 7.89 4.29 23.38
C ILE A 112 8.14 3.51 24.67
N PRO A 113 9.14 3.88 25.50
CA PRO A 113 9.42 3.18 26.75
C PRO A 113 8.22 3.22 27.71
N HIS A 114 7.89 2.06 28.26
CA HIS A 114 6.83 1.91 29.26
C HIS A 114 7.11 0.69 30.16
N LYS A 115 6.39 0.56 31.27
CA LYS A 115 6.65 -0.49 32.28
C LYS A 115 5.93 -1.78 31.92
N GLY A 116 6.69 -2.80 31.53
CA GLY A 116 6.14 -4.13 31.20
C GLY A 116 5.16 -4.05 30.05
N ASP A 117 3.94 -4.55 30.26
CA ASP A 117 2.84 -4.50 29.28
C ASP A 117 1.88 -3.32 29.54
N ASP A 118 2.20 -2.44 30.51
CA ASP A 118 1.36 -1.34 30.95
C ASP A 118 1.75 -0.04 30.24
N PHE A 119 1.25 0.12 29.00
CA PHE A 119 1.35 1.38 28.28
C PHE A 119 0.23 2.31 28.70
N THR A 120 0.58 3.43 29.31
CA THR A 120 -0.35 4.40 29.89
C THR A 120 -0.59 5.60 28.99
N PHE A 121 -1.65 6.36 29.28
CA PHE A 121 -1.89 7.64 28.58
C PHE A 121 -0.77 8.66 28.82
N ALA A 122 -0.16 8.66 30.01
CA ALA A 122 1.01 9.52 30.30
C ALA A 122 2.23 9.15 29.44
N ASP A 123 2.46 7.87 29.17
CA ASP A 123 3.51 7.43 28.23
C ASP A 123 3.22 7.93 26.82
N MET A 124 1.95 7.89 26.39
CA MET A 124 1.48 8.42 25.11
C MET A 124 1.71 9.93 25.00
N GLU A 125 1.29 10.71 26.00
CA GLU A 125 1.50 12.17 26.02
C GLU A 125 2.98 12.54 25.97
N LYS A 126 3.82 11.81 26.73
CA LYS A 126 5.28 11.95 26.66
C LYS A 126 5.79 11.65 25.26
N GLY A 127 5.32 10.57 24.64
CA GLY A 127 5.67 10.19 23.26
C GLY A 127 5.36 11.32 22.27
N VAL A 128 4.15 11.85 22.30
CA VAL A 128 3.71 12.98 21.45
C VAL A 128 4.60 14.21 21.63
N ALA A 129 4.89 14.58 22.88
CA ALA A 129 5.73 15.73 23.18
C ALA A 129 7.16 15.58 22.65
N VAL A 130 7.77 14.40 22.86
CA VAL A 130 9.12 14.08 22.37
C VAL A 130 9.16 14.08 20.83
N PHE A 131 8.20 13.44 20.19
CA PHE A 131 8.15 13.35 18.73
C PHE A 131 7.95 14.71 18.07
N ASN A 132 7.06 15.56 18.57
CA ASN A 132 6.87 16.90 18.03
C ASN A 132 8.16 17.74 18.17
N LYS A 133 8.82 17.70 19.33
CA LYS A 133 10.06 18.44 19.58
C LYS A 133 11.23 17.95 18.73
N ALA A 134 11.45 16.64 18.68
CA ALA A 134 12.51 16.04 17.90
C ALA A 134 12.21 16.13 16.39
N GLY A 135 10.97 15.83 15.98
CA GLY A 135 10.52 15.85 14.59
C GLY A 135 10.78 17.19 13.91
N LYS A 136 10.57 18.31 14.63
CA LYS A 136 10.93 19.63 14.09
C LYS A 136 12.43 19.73 13.73
N GLN A 137 13.32 19.23 14.59
CA GLN A 137 14.76 19.28 14.33
C GLN A 137 15.17 18.38 13.14
N PHE A 138 14.53 17.21 12.99
CA PHE A 138 14.71 16.36 11.83
C PHE A 138 14.20 17.02 10.54
N ALA A 139 13.02 17.64 10.58
CA ALA A 139 12.43 18.34 9.44
C ALA A 139 13.30 19.53 9.00
N ASP A 140 13.86 20.30 9.93
CA ASP A 140 14.80 21.40 9.65
C ASP A 140 16.08 20.87 8.94
N ALA A 141 16.40 19.60 9.08
CA ALA A 141 17.51 18.91 8.41
C ALA A 141 17.11 18.18 7.12
N GLY A 142 15.83 18.22 6.71
CA GLY A 142 15.28 17.54 5.53
C GLY A 142 15.01 16.05 5.73
N ILE A 143 14.85 15.60 6.98
CA ILE A 143 14.58 14.21 7.38
C ILE A 143 13.19 14.15 8.03
N SER A 144 12.42 13.10 7.77
CA SER A 144 11.15 12.89 8.45
C SER A 144 11.32 11.98 9.66
N LEU A 145 10.85 12.41 10.83
CA LEU A 145 10.71 11.52 11.99
C LEU A 145 9.45 10.68 11.81
N VAL A 146 9.60 9.38 12.01
CA VAL A 146 8.53 8.40 11.82
C VAL A 146 8.42 7.55 13.08
N TYR A 147 7.21 7.36 13.57
CA TYR A 147 6.92 6.41 14.64
C TYR A 147 6.33 5.12 14.08
N HIS A 148 6.79 3.98 14.59
CA HIS A 148 6.34 2.64 14.22
C HIS A 148 5.52 2.04 15.36
N PRO A 149 4.17 2.02 15.28
CA PRO A 149 3.30 1.47 16.32
C PRO A 149 3.43 -0.04 16.45
N HIS A 150 3.30 -0.55 17.69
CA HIS A 150 3.36 -1.97 18.01
C HIS A 150 2.03 -2.55 18.52
N GLY A 151 0.94 -1.77 18.47
CA GLY A 151 -0.41 -2.23 18.81
C GLY A 151 -0.88 -1.85 20.22
N TYR A 152 0.02 -1.55 21.14
CA TYR A 152 -0.35 -1.08 22.48
C TYR A 152 -0.98 0.32 22.47
N GLU A 153 -0.79 1.09 21.44
CA GLU A 153 -1.37 2.41 21.20
C GLU A 153 -2.87 2.37 20.90
N PHE A 154 -3.40 1.20 20.52
CA PHE A 154 -4.83 1.03 20.23
C PHE A 154 -5.68 0.77 21.48
N ARG A 155 -5.11 0.92 22.67
CA ARG A 155 -5.87 0.90 23.92
C ARG A 155 -6.78 2.12 24.04
N PRO A 156 -7.96 1.97 24.69
CA PRO A 156 -8.80 3.11 25.05
C PRO A 156 -8.12 4.00 26.09
N TYR A 157 -8.53 5.25 26.17
CA TYR A 157 -8.15 6.19 27.22
C TYR A 157 -9.39 6.97 27.66
N ASP A 158 -9.28 7.87 28.63
CA ASP A 158 -10.38 8.74 29.08
C ASP A 158 -10.60 9.88 28.08
N GLY A 159 -11.00 9.53 26.86
CA GLY A 159 -11.24 10.42 25.74
C GLY A 159 -11.80 9.67 24.52
N PRO A 160 -12.06 10.36 23.40
CA PRO A 160 -12.65 9.75 22.22
C PRO A 160 -11.62 8.90 21.47
N GLY A 161 -12.02 7.68 21.08
CA GLY A 161 -11.20 6.78 20.28
C GLY A 161 -10.14 6.03 21.07
N THR A 162 -8.98 5.83 20.46
CA THR A 162 -7.82 5.14 21.03
C THR A 162 -6.67 6.12 21.32
N MET A 163 -5.67 5.69 22.11
CA MET A 163 -4.45 6.48 22.27
C MET A 163 -3.74 6.72 20.92
N PHE A 164 -3.88 5.81 19.95
CA PHE A 164 -3.38 6.03 18.59
C PHE A 164 -4.10 7.19 17.89
N ASP A 165 -5.43 7.30 18.03
CA ASP A 165 -6.18 8.41 17.48
C ASP A 165 -5.74 9.75 18.11
N TYR A 166 -5.50 9.76 19.42
CA TYR A 166 -4.93 10.91 20.12
C TYR A 166 -3.54 11.28 19.58
N MET A 167 -2.64 10.30 19.38
CA MET A 167 -1.32 10.54 18.83
C MET A 167 -1.41 11.13 17.41
N MET A 168 -2.30 10.61 16.56
CA MET A 168 -2.52 11.13 15.21
C MET A 168 -3.02 12.57 15.20
N GLU A 169 -3.86 12.96 16.17
CA GLU A 169 -4.36 14.32 16.32
C GLU A 169 -3.30 15.28 16.87
N LYS A 170 -2.54 14.86 17.89
CA LYS A 170 -1.61 15.72 18.64
C LYS A 170 -0.20 15.81 18.06
N THR A 171 0.17 14.94 17.13
CA THR A 171 1.45 15.07 16.42
C THR A 171 1.31 15.98 15.19
N ASP A 172 2.28 16.88 15.01
CA ASP A 172 2.29 17.80 13.86
C ASP A 172 2.66 17.05 12.58
N PRO A 173 1.76 16.96 11.57
CA PRO A 173 2.00 16.20 10.34
C PRO A 173 3.15 16.75 9.47
N ARG A 174 3.62 17.96 9.73
CA ARG A 174 4.78 18.55 9.06
C ARG A 174 6.10 17.94 9.54
N TYR A 175 6.13 17.36 10.73
CA TYR A 175 7.35 16.91 11.39
C TYR A 175 7.34 15.44 11.75
N VAL A 176 6.15 14.87 12.03
CA VAL A 176 5.98 13.52 12.55
C VAL A 176 5.05 12.75 11.63
N ASN A 177 5.53 11.62 11.14
CA ASN A 177 4.78 10.67 10.35
C ASN A 177 4.81 9.29 11.03
N PHE A 178 4.22 8.28 10.38
CA PHE A 178 4.12 6.93 10.94
C PHE A 178 4.58 5.90 9.93
N GLN A 179 5.18 4.82 10.41
CA GLN A 179 5.42 3.63 9.64
C GLN A 179 4.36 2.59 10.02
N MET A 180 3.57 2.16 9.07
CA MET A 180 2.55 1.14 9.35
C MET A 180 3.15 -0.25 9.24
N ASP A 181 3.38 -0.91 10.38
CA ASP A 181 3.56 -2.36 10.38
C ASP A 181 2.17 -3.02 10.37
N VAL A 182 1.85 -3.68 9.27
CA VAL A 182 0.51 -4.22 9.05
C VAL A 182 0.17 -5.39 9.99
N PHE A 183 1.18 -6.12 10.47
CA PHE A 183 1.05 -7.15 11.49
C PHE A 183 0.69 -6.54 12.84
N TRP A 184 1.45 -5.51 13.26
CA TRP A 184 1.24 -4.86 14.55
C TRP A 184 -0.04 -4.01 14.60
N ILE A 185 -0.55 -3.56 13.47
CA ILE A 185 -1.89 -2.96 13.38
C ILE A 185 -2.97 -4.06 13.45
N ARG A 186 -2.75 -5.21 12.79
CA ARG A 186 -3.70 -6.33 12.83
C ARG A 186 -3.73 -7.00 14.20
N ASN A 187 -2.61 -7.01 14.93
CA ASN A 187 -2.48 -7.70 16.21
C ASN A 187 -3.46 -7.21 17.30
N PRO A 188 -3.76 -5.91 17.48
CA PRO A 188 -4.83 -5.43 18.36
C PRO A 188 -6.24 -5.51 17.74
N GLY A 189 -6.42 -6.19 16.61
CA GLY A 189 -7.71 -6.33 15.94
C GLY A 189 -8.07 -5.21 14.96
N GLN A 190 -7.15 -4.30 14.63
CA GLN A 190 -7.42 -3.21 13.69
C GLN A 190 -7.29 -3.66 12.24
N ASN A 191 -7.85 -2.88 11.32
CA ASN A 191 -7.73 -3.08 9.89
C ASN A 191 -6.70 -2.10 9.30
N PRO A 192 -5.51 -2.59 8.83
CA PRO A 192 -4.46 -1.71 8.31
C PRO A 192 -4.90 -0.87 7.10
N ALA A 193 -5.64 -1.46 6.15
CA ALA A 193 -6.10 -0.74 4.96
C ALA A 193 -7.10 0.38 5.31
N ALA A 194 -8.01 0.13 6.26
CA ALA A 194 -8.94 1.15 6.75
C ALA A 194 -8.20 2.28 7.48
N LEU A 195 -7.15 1.93 8.24
CA LEU A 195 -6.36 2.91 8.97
C LEU A 195 -5.54 3.82 8.02
N LEU A 196 -4.97 3.27 6.94
CA LEU A 196 -4.33 4.05 5.88
C LEU A 196 -5.30 5.09 5.30
N ARG A 197 -6.52 4.67 4.95
CA ARG A 197 -7.55 5.57 4.40
C ARG A 197 -8.07 6.59 5.40
N LYS A 198 -8.11 6.24 6.69
CA LYS A 198 -8.51 7.18 7.77
C LYS A 198 -7.52 8.34 7.90
N PHE A 199 -6.23 8.10 7.66
CA PHE A 199 -5.17 9.09 7.83
C PHE A 199 -4.27 9.21 6.58
N PRO A 200 -4.82 9.66 5.43
CA PRO A 200 -4.08 9.74 4.18
C PRO A 200 -2.87 10.69 4.32
N GLY A 201 -1.74 10.28 3.71
CA GLY A 201 -0.49 11.05 3.73
C GLY A 201 0.32 10.97 5.04
N ARG A 202 -0.20 10.29 6.09
CA ARG A 202 0.51 10.17 7.38
C ARG A 202 1.43 8.93 7.45
N PHE A 203 1.39 8.04 6.46
CA PHE A 203 2.17 6.81 6.42
C PHE A 203 3.03 6.75 5.15
N PRO A 204 4.24 7.34 5.15
CA PRO A 204 5.14 7.25 4.00
C PRO A 204 5.75 5.86 3.82
N LEU A 205 5.79 5.05 4.88
CA LEU A 205 6.40 3.73 4.94
C LEU A 205 5.41 2.70 5.48
N THR A 206 5.51 1.45 4.98
CA THR A 206 4.90 0.29 5.62
C THR A 206 5.94 -0.79 5.88
N HIS A 207 5.77 -1.57 6.97
CA HIS A 207 6.33 -2.91 7.09
C HIS A 207 5.26 -3.90 6.62
N LEU A 208 5.61 -4.66 5.58
CA LEU A 208 4.79 -5.77 5.09
C LEU A 208 5.20 -7.03 5.84
N LYS A 209 4.33 -7.45 6.74
CA LYS A 209 4.52 -8.57 7.66
C LYS A 209 3.18 -9.26 7.87
N ASP A 210 3.04 -10.52 7.43
CA ASP A 210 1.76 -11.20 7.53
C ASP A 210 1.68 -12.07 8.77
N ARG A 211 0.48 -12.17 9.32
CA ARG A 211 0.21 -12.83 10.61
C ARG A 211 -0.50 -14.16 10.40
N MET A 212 0.03 -15.23 10.98
CA MET A 212 -0.55 -16.57 10.91
C MET A 212 -2.03 -16.55 11.32
N ILE A 213 -2.88 -17.18 10.52
CA ILE A 213 -4.31 -17.35 10.79
C ILE A 213 -4.49 -18.05 12.14
N GLY A 214 -5.45 -17.58 12.94
CA GLY A 214 -5.71 -18.09 14.29
C GLY A 214 -4.76 -17.55 15.37
N SER A 215 -3.95 -16.53 15.09
CA SER A 215 -3.22 -15.79 16.11
C SER A 215 -4.18 -15.03 17.02
N VAL A 216 -3.90 -15.06 18.33
CA VAL A 216 -4.72 -14.36 19.33
C VAL A 216 -4.40 -12.87 19.29
N ASP A 217 -5.43 -12.04 19.22
CA ASP A 217 -5.30 -10.58 19.26
C ASP A 217 -4.88 -10.12 20.66
N ASN A 218 -3.95 -9.14 20.71
CA ASN A 218 -3.53 -8.52 21.97
C ASN A 218 -3.06 -7.06 21.74
N GLN A 219 -2.96 -6.33 22.85
CA GLN A 219 -2.56 -4.91 22.87
C GLN A 219 -1.34 -4.68 23.76
N ASN A 220 -0.38 -5.62 23.79
CA ASN A 220 0.82 -5.47 24.59
C ASN A 220 2.11 -5.29 23.77
N GLY A 221 1.98 -5.23 22.44
CA GLY A 221 3.12 -5.07 21.52
C GLY A 221 4.04 -6.29 21.44
N ARG A 222 3.55 -7.48 21.81
CA ARG A 222 4.33 -8.72 21.81
C ARG A 222 3.59 -9.83 21.10
N GLN A 223 4.32 -10.59 20.31
CA GLN A 223 3.82 -11.78 19.64
C GLN A 223 4.99 -12.73 19.37
N ASP A 224 4.70 -14.02 19.26
CA ASP A 224 5.66 -15.01 18.81
C ASP A 224 6.11 -14.70 17.37
N ARG A 225 7.40 -14.57 17.16
CA ARG A 225 8.00 -14.28 15.83
C ARG A 225 7.71 -15.38 14.82
N GLU A 226 7.50 -16.63 15.28
CA GLU A 226 7.12 -17.74 14.42
C GLU A 226 5.69 -17.61 13.85
N ARG A 227 4.91 -16.62 14.30
CA ARG A 227 3.64 -16.23 13.69
C ARG A 227 3.79 -15.41 12.41
N ASN A 228 5.01 -15.05 12.01
CA ASN A 228 5.26 -14.46 10.70
C ASN A 228 5.14 -15.56 9.62
N VAL A 229 4.33 -15.31 8.62
CA VAL A 229 4.10 -16.23 7.49
C VAL A 229 4.30 -15.50 6.16
N VAL A 230 4.37 -16.26 5.07
CA VAL A 230 4.48 -15.69 3.71
C VAL A 230 3.32 -14.72 3.46
N LEU A 231 3.62 -13.54 2.92
CA LEU A 231 2.62 -12.53 2.57
C LEU A 231 1.50 -13.14 1.73
N GLY A 232 0.26 -12.88 2.11
CA GLY A 232 -0.94 -13.45 1.50
C GLY A 232 -1.36 -14.81 2.04
N GLN A 233 -0.61 -15.42 2.95
CA GLN A 233 -0.97 -16.69 3.61
C GLN A 233 -1.49 -16.50 5.05
N GLY A 234 -1.48 -15.27 5.54
CA GLY A 234 -1.93 -14.92 6.88
C GLY A 234 -3.34 -14.31 6.93
N ASP A 235 -3.63 -13.64 8.04
CA ASP A 235 -4.91 -12.97 8.29
C ASP A 235 -4.87 -11.44 8.04
N VAL A 236 -3.74 -10.92 7.53
CA VAL A 236 -3.64 -9.56 6.98
C VAL A 236 -4.00 -9.59 5.49
N ASN A 237 -4.99 -8.80 5.10
CA ASN A 237 -5.31 -8.69 3.68
C ASN A 237 -4.28 -7.80 2.96
N ILE A 238 -3.11 -8.37 2.65
CA ILE A 238 -1.98 -7.64 2.03
C ILE A 238 -2.38 -6.98 0.70
N ALA A 239 -3.20 -7.64 -0.13
CA ALA A 239 -3.66 -7.06 -1.40
C ALA A 239 -4.46 -5.77 -1.19
N GLU A 240 -5.35 -5.74 -0.19
CA GLU A 240 -6.13 -4.55 0.18
C GLU A 240 -5.27 -3.47 0.83
N VAL A 241 -4.25 -3.86 1.61
CA VAL A 241 -3.24 -2.93 2.15
C VAL A 241 -2.48 -2.26 1.01
N MET A 242 -1.97 -3.01 0.04
CA MET A 242 -1.23 -2.48 -1.11
C MET A 242 -2.09 -1.53 -1.94
N LYS A 243 -3.40 -1.81 -2.07
CA LYS A 243 -4.36 -0.92 -2.72
C LYS A 243 -4.53 0.38 -1.93
N ALA A 244 -4.84 0.30 -0.63
CA ALA A 244 -5.01 1.47 0.23
C ALA A 244 -3.74 2.33 0.28
N ALA A 245 -2.56 1.69 0.29
CA ALA A 245 -1.27 2.36 0.26
C ALA A 245 -1.08 3.20 -1.01
N ARG A 246 -1.47 2.69 -2.18
CA ARG A 246 -1.47 3.47 -3.44
C ARG A 246 -2.42 4.67 -3.37
N GLU A 247 -3.62 4.47 -2.84
CA GLU A 247 -4.64 5.52 -2.70
C GLU A 247 -4.19 6.65 -1.78
N THR A 248 -3.36 6.35 -0.78
CA THR A 248 -2.99 7.27 0.31
C THR A 248 -1.55 7.79 0.24
N GLY A 249 -0.77 7.38 -0.79
CA GLY A 249 0.55 7.94 -1.07
C GLY A 249 1.69 7.32 -0.26
N VAL A 250 1.58 6.05 0.15
CA VAL A 250 2.72 5.30 0.73
C VAL A 250 3.82 5.17 -0.33
N LYS A 251 5.05 5.51 0.04
CA LYS A 251 6.20 5.53 -0.88
C LYS A 251 6.95 4.21 -0.88
N TYR A 252 7.28 3.68 0.31
CA TYR A 252 8.09 2.46 0.46
C TYR A 252 7.34 1.37 1.21
N HIS A 253 7.48 0.14 0.72
CA HIS A 253 7.01 -1.08 1.36
C HIS A 253 8.20 -1.94 1.74
N LEU A 254 8.47 -2.08 3.02
CA LEU A 254 9.62 -2.81 3.53
C LEU A 254 9.15 -4.17 4.07
N ILE A 255 9.65 -5.25 3.50
CA ILE A 255 9.34 -6.60 3.97
C ILE A 255 9.99 -6.80 5.33
N GLU A 256 9.20 -7.24 6.31
CA GLU A 256 9.70 -7.69 7.61
C GLU A 256 9.26 -9.13 7.89
N ASP A 257 10.21 -9.97 8.22
CA ASP A 257 10.01 -11.32 8.74
C ASP A 257 11.05 -11.60 9.82
N GLU A 258 10.59 -11.82 11.04
CA GLU A 258 11.45 -12.07 12.19
C GLU A 258 11.57 -13.56 12.51
N SER A 259 10.83 -14.43 11.80
CA SER A 259 10.85 -15.88 12.04
C SER A 259 12.21 -16.49 11.70
N ALA A 260 12.43 -17.70 12.16
CA ALA A 260 13.60 -18.49 11.76
C ALA A 260 13.57 -18.84 10.24
N ARG A 261 12.41 -18.71 9.61
CA ARG A 261 12.19 -19.00 8.18
C ARG A 261 12.36 -17.78 7.26
N ALA A 262 12.69 -16.60 7.79
CA ALA A 262 12.70 -15.33 7.07
C ALA A 262 13.37 -15.41 5.69
N MET A 263 14.59 -15.96 5.62
CA MET A 263 15.32 -16.05 4.34
C MET A 263 14.77 -17.10 3.38
N THR A 264 14.10 -18.13 3.88
CA THR A 264 13.38 -19.12 3.04
C THR A 264 12.07 -18.51 2.51
N GLN A 265 11.39 -17.69 3.31
CA GLN A 265 10.12 -17.04 2.95
C GLN A 265 10.31 -15.80 2.04
N LEU A 266 11.47 -15.13 2.10
CA LEU A 266 11.72 -13.88 1.36
C LEU A 266 11.48 -13.97 -0.15
N PRO A 267 11.93 -15.01 -0.89
CA PRO A 267 11.60 -15.16 -2.30
C PRO A 267 10.09 -15.31 -2.54
N MET A 268 9.37 -15.96 -1.62
CA MET A 268 7.93 -16.17 -1.71
C MET A 268 7.15 -14.86 -1.45
N HIS A 269 7.60 -14.03 -0.48
CA HIS A 269 7.06 -12.68 -0.28
C HIS A 269 7.15 -11.85 -1.55
N LEU A 270 8.33 -11.82 -2.16
CA LEU A 270 8.58 -11.07 -3.40
C LEU A 270 7.75 -11.59 -4.57
N GLN A 271 7.63 -12.91 -4.70
CA GLN A 271 6.77 -13.52 -5.72
C GLN A 271 5.31 -13.10 -5.56
N TYR A 272 4.78 -13.14 -4.34
CA TYR A 272 3.41 -12.71 -4.05
C TYR A 272 3.18 -11.23 -4.38
N LEU A 273 4.07 -10.34 -3.93
CA LEU A 273 3.96 -8.90 -4.21
C LEU A 273 4.03 -8.59 -5.71
N ARG A 274 4.89 -9.28 -6.45
CA ARG A 274 4.98 -9.16 -7.92
C ARG A 274 3.68 -9.63 -8.57
N SER A 275 3.10 -10.74 -8.10
CA SER A 275 1.84 -11.28 -8.66
C SER A 275 0.67 -10.31 -8.47
N ILE A 276 0.52 -9.68 -7.30
CA ILE A 276 -0.51 -8.68 -7.05
C ILE A 276 -0.37 -7.49 -8.02
N ASN A 277 0.83 -6.95 -8.17
CA ASN A 277 1.07 -5.80 -9.04
C ASN A 277 0.83 -6.17 -10.52
N TYR A 278 1.32 -7.34 -10.95
CA TYR A 278 1.12 -7.82 -12.31
C TYR A 278 -0.37 -8.05 -12.62
N ASP A 279 -1.10 -8.70 -11.73
CA ASP A 279 -2.51 -9.00 -11.94
C ASP A 279 -3.40 -7.73 -11.96
N ILE A 280 -3.11 -6.74 -11.12
CA ILE A 280 -3.83 -5.44 -11.18
C ILE A 280 -3.61 -4.77 -12.54
N GLN A 281 -2.36 -4.70 -13.01
CA GLN A 281 -2.04 -4.13 -14.32
C GLN A 281 -2.69 -4.94 -15.47
N ALA A 282 -2.65 -6.27 -15.38
CA ALA A 282 -3.26 -7.14 -16.39
C ALA A 282 -4.78 -6.96 -16.45
N VAL A 283 -5.47 -6.82 -15.30
CA VAL A 283 -6.91 -6.50 -15.26
C VAL A 283 -7.17 -5.12 -15.87
N GLU A 284 -6.39 -4.11 -15.54
CA GLU A 284 -6.53 -2.75 -16.09
C GLU A 284 -6.37 -2.74 -17.62
N LEU A 285 -5.36 -3.44 -18.13
CA LEU A 285 -5.17 -3.62 -19.56
C LEU A 285 -6.36 -4.33 -20.22
N SER A 286 -6.90 -5.37 -19.57
CA SER A 286 -8.07 -6.11 -20.06
C SER A 286 -9.33 -5.25 -20.09
N VAL A 287 -9.57 -4.40 -19.07
CA VAL A 287 -10.67 -3.42 -19.06
C VAL A 287 -10.54 -2.42 -20.20
N ASN A 288 -9.33 -1.89 -20.41
CA ASN A 288 -9.06 -0.96 -21.52
C ASN A 288 -9.18 -1.62 -22.90
N ALA A 289 -8.76 -2.89 -23.03
CA ALA A 289 -8.95 -3.67 -24.25
C ALA A 289 -10.43 -3.92 -24.54
N LEU A 290 -11.23 -4.27 -23.52
CA LEU A 290 -12.68 -4.42 -23.65
C LEU A 290 -13.33 -3.12 -24.12
N ARG A 291 -12.98 -1.99 -23.52
CA ARG A 291 -13.46 -0.67 -23.94
C ARG A 291 -13.18 -0.40 -25.42
N LYS A 292 -11.94 -0.66 -25.86
CA LYS A 292 -11.56 -0.49 -27.27
C LYS A 292 -12.34 -1.44 -28.20
N ALA A 293 -12.49 -2.70 -27.81
CA ALA A 293 -13.22 -3.71 -28.57
C ALA A 293 -14.73 -3.37 -28.70
N MET A 294 -15.32 -2.79 -27.65
CA MET A 294 -16.72 -2.29 -27.70
C MET A 294 -16.87 -1.10 -28.66
N LEU A 295 -15.91 -0.16 -28.67
CA LEU A 295 -15.92 0.99 -29.58
C LEU A 295 -15.69 0.60 -31.05
N SER A 296 -14.83 -0.38 -31.29
CA SER A 296 -14.52 -0.85 -32.66
C SER A 296 -15.44 -1.95 -33.17
N ALA A 297 -16.34 -2.45 -32.33
CA ALA A 297 -17.19 -3.62 -32.62
C ALA A 297 -16.39 -4.87 -33.05
N ASP A 298 -15.20 -5.05 -32.44
CA ASP A 298 -14.29 -6.18 -32.76
C ASP A 298 -14.79 -7.47 -32.11
N SER A 299 -15.44 -8.31 -32.94
CA SER A 299 -16.04 -9.58 -32.51
C SER A 299 -15.01 -10.54 -31.90
N LEU A 300 -13.80 -10.64 -32.47
CA LEU A 300 -12.79 -11.56 -32.01
C LEU A 300 -12.24 -11.10 -30.65
N ALA A 301 -11.92 -9.82 -30.51
CA ALA A 301 -11.45 -9.24 -29.25
C ALA A 301 -12.51 -9.35 -28.14
N LEU A 302 -13.78 -9.06 -28.43
CA LEU A 302 -14.90 -9.19 -27.50
C LEU A 302 -15.03 -10.63 -26.98
N ARG A 303 -14.98 -11.63 -27.87
CA ARG A 303 -15.05 -13.04 -27.49
C ARG A 303 -13.85 -13.49 -26.66
N ASN A 304 -12.64 -13.05 -27.00
CA ASN A 304 -11.42 -13.40 -26.28
C ASN A 304 -11.36 -12.78 -24.87
N LEU A 305 -11.96 -11.60 -24.69
CA LEU A 305 -11.99 -10.88 -23.43
C LEU A 305 -13.15 -11.26 -22.51
N THR A 306 -14.07 -12.13 -22.95
CA THR A 306 -15.26 -12.53 -22.20
C THR A 306 -15.31 -14.03 -22.00
N CYS A 307 -15.82 -14.48 -20.83
CA CYS A 307 -16.11 -15.88 -20.58
C CYS A 307 -17.35 -16.33 -21.36
N GLU A 308 -17.50 -17.63 -21.58
CA GLU A 308 -18.72 -18.20 -22.18
C GLU A 308 -19.95 -17.95 -21.34
N GLU A 309 -19.76 -17.97 -20.03
CA GLU A 309 -20.78 -17.77 -19.00
C GLU A 309 -21.06 -16.26 -18.72
N LEU A 310 -20.52 -15.34 -19.51
CA LEU A 310 -20.73 -13.91 -19.27
C LEU A 310 -22.22 -13.60 -19.09
N THR A 311 -22.52 -12.88 -18.01
CA THR A 311 -23.80 -12.23 -17.78
C THR A 311 -23.62 -10.71 -17.75
N TYR A 312 -24.43 -9.99 -18.53
CA TYR A 312 -24.45 -8.53 -18.51
C TYR A 312 -25.82 -8.01 -18.09
N GLY A 313 -25.90 -7.41 -16.92
CA GLY A 313 -27.08 -6.72 -16.43
C GLY A 313 -27.08 -5.24 -16.81
N HIS A 314 -28.10 -4.80 -17.49
CA HIS A 314 -28.37 -3.40 -17.82
C HIS A 314 -29.00 -2.65 -16.64
N SER A 315 -28.90 -1.33 -16.65
CA SER A 315 -29.56 -0.48 -15.64
C SER A 315 -31.11 -0.53 -15.72
N SER A 316 -31.65 -1.09 -16.79
CA SER A 316 -33.08 -1.36 -16.95
C SER A 316 -33.53 -2.70 -16.37
N GLY A 317 -32.62 -3.54 -15.89
CA GLY A 317 -32.90 -4.90 -15.44
C GLY A 317 -32.78 -5.99 -16.52
N LEU A 318 -32.58 -5.62 -17.80
CA LEU A 318 -32.33 -6.58 -18.86
C LEU A 318 -31.04 -7.35 -18.60
N LEU A 319 -31.06 -8.66 -18.80
CA LEU A 319 -29.87 -9.53 -18.76
C LEU A 319 -29.54 -10.02 -20.18
N GLU A 320 -28.25 -9.93 -20.51
CA GLU A 320 -27.68 -10.46 -21.76
C GLU A 320 -26.64 -11.54 -21.47
N THR A 321 -26.62 -12.56 -22.35
CA THR A 321 -25.53 -13.52 -22.42
C THR A 321 -24.36 -12.94 -23.24
N ARG A 322 -23.18 -13.61 -23.23
CA ARG A 322 -22.03 -13.23 -24.06
C ARG A 322 -22.44 -13.05 -25.55
N ASP A 323 -23.15 -14.00 -26.10
CA ASP A 323 -23.49 -13.96 -27.52
C ASP A 323 -24.43 -12.80 -27.87
N VAL A 324 -25.41 -12.49 -27.01
CA VAL A 324 -26.29 -11.34 -27.20
C VAL A 324 -25.48 -10.03 -27.07
N PHE A 325 -24.64 -9.91 -26.06
CA PHE A 325 -23.76 -8.75 -25.85
C PHE A 325 -22.87 -8.49 -27.07
N VAL A 326 -22.14 -9.53 -27.53
CA VAL A 326 -21.24 -9.41 -28.67
C VAL A 326 -21.99 -9.09 -29.94
N ASN A 327 -23.10 -9.81 -30.23
CA ASN A 327 -23.89 -9.62 -31.44
C ASN A 327 -24.51 -8.22 -31.50
N ASN A 328 -25.01 -7.67 -30.40
CA ASN A 328 -25.57 -6.31 -30.37
C ASN A 328 -24.55 -5.23 -30.72
N LEU A 329 -23.27 -5.40 -30.28
CA LEU A 329 -22.18 -4.51 -30.63
C LEU A 329 -21.69 -4.69 -32.07
N VAL A 330 -21.49 -5.92 -32.52
CA VAL A 330 -20.97 -6.23 -33.87
C VAL A 330 -21.98 -5.85 -34.97
N SER A 331 -23.26 -6.08 -34.73
CA SER A 331 -24.35 -5.67 -35.66
C SER A 331 -24.65 -4.16 -35.60
N LYS A 332 -23.99 -3.43 -34.70
CA LYS A 332 -24.25 -2.00 -34.42
C LYS A 332 -25.71 -1.71 -34.01
N LYS A 333 -26.43 -2.70 -33.50
CA LYS A 333 -27.70 -2.44 -32.82
C LYS A 333 -27.50 -1.52 -31.60
N VAL A 334 -26.37 -1.71 -30.92
CA VAL A 334 -25.81 -0.81 -29.90
C VAL A 334 -24.45 -0.38 -30.39
N ASP A 335 -24.25 0.89 -30.73
CA ASP A 335 -22.99 1.42 -31.29
C ASP A 335 -22.48 2.55 -30.39
N PHE A 336 -21.41 2.27 -29.64
CA PHE A 336 -20.75 3.28 -28.82
C PHE A 336 -19.86 4.15 -29.71
N THR A 337 -20.20 5.42 -29.87
CA THR A 337 -19.40 6.39 -30.63
C THR A 337 -18.32 7.07 -29.81
N SER A 338 -18.50 7.10 -28.49
CA SER A 338 -17.46 7.48 -27.51
C SER A 338 -17.65 6.76 -26.21
N MET A 339 -16.55 6.51 -25.49
CA MET A 339 -16.58 5.83 -24.18
C MET A 339 -15.35 6.23 -23.37
N ASP A 340 -15.57 6.87 -22.23
CA ASP A 340 -14.55 7.23 -21.27
C ASP A 340 -14.78 6.52 -19.94
N ILE A 341 -13.69 6.06 -19.33
CA ILE A 341 -13.69 5.40 -18.02
C ILE A 341 -12.98 6.31 -17.03
N SER A 342 -13.63 6.54 -15.89
CA SER A 342 -13.10 7.34 -14.80
C SER A 342 -13.41 6.72 -13.43
N ALA A 343 -12.73 7.17 -12.38
CA ALA A 343 -12.89 6.67 -11.01
C ALA A 343 -12.82 5.12 -10.96
N GLN A 344 -11.85 4.54 -11.69
CA GLN A 344 -11.68 3.10 -11.73
C GLN A 344 -11.03 2.59 -10.44
N ASP A 345 -11.64 1.54 -9.89
CA ASP A 345 -11.19 0.82 -8.71
C ASP A 345 -11.14 -0.68 -9.01
N ILE A 346 -9.98 -1.31 -8.72
CA ILE A 346 -9.71 -2.73 -8.95
C ILE A 346 -9.39 -3.42 -7.63
N THR A 347 -10.10 -4.47 -7.31
CA THR A 347 -9.82 -5.31 -6.14
C THR A 347 -9.61 -6.76 -6.59
N LEU A 348 -8.58 -7.43 -6.03
CA LEU A 348 -8.21 -8.80 -6.34
C LEU A 348 -8.49 -9.73 -5.15
N LYS A 349 -8.96 -10.95 -5.45
CA LYS A 349 -9.00 -12.07 -4.51
C LYS A 349 -8.70 -13.38 -5.26
N GLY A 350 -7.46 -13.86 -5.14
CA GLY A 350 -7.00 -15.01 -5.92
C GLY A 350 -7.16 -14.77 -7.43
N ASN A 351 -7.83 -15.66 -8.11
CA ASN A 351 -8.07 -15.59 -9.56
C ASN A 351 -9.33 -14.77 -9.93
N VAL A 352 -9.87 -13.98 -9.01
CA VAL A 352 -11.04 -13.12 -9.26
C VAL A 352 -10.67 -11.68 -9.00
N ALA A 353 -11.08 -10.79 -9.91
CA ALA A 353 -11.02 -9.35 -9.75
C ALA A 353 -12.41 -8.74 -9.91
N TRP A 354 -12.74 -7.75 -9.10
CA TRP A 354 -13.89 -6.88 -9.38
C TRP A 354 -13.44 -5.46 -9.60
N VAL A 355 -14.01 -4.86 -10.64
CA VAL A 355 -13.68 -3.52 -11.11
C VAL A 355 -14.93 -2.66 -11.02
N ARG A 356 -14.82 -1.50 -10.38
CA ARG A 356 -15.84 -0.47 -10.40
C ARG A 356 -15.31 0.75 -11.11
N HIS A 357 -16.13 1.34 -11.96
CA HIS A 357 -15.79 2.60 -12.62
C HIS A 357 -17.04 3.37 -13.05
N ARG A 358 -16.88 4.66 -13.32
CA ARG A 358 -17.87 5.45 -14.04
C ARG A 358 -17.58 5.37 -15.53
N LEU A 359 -18.61 5.11 -16.32
CA LEU A 359 -18.56 5.11 -17.78
C LEU A 359 -19.40 6.26 -18.30
N THR A 360 -18.77 7.15 -19.07
CA THR A 360 -19.44 8.25 -19.78
C THR A 360 -19.18 8.13 -21.28
N GLY A 361 -20.09 8.65 -22.10
CA GLY A 361 -19.92 8.62 -23.54
C GLY A 361 -21.23 8.78 -24.30
N ASN A 362 -21.22 8.40 -25.57
CA ASN A 362 -22.38 8.42 -26.44
C ASN A 362 -22.62 7.05 -27.06
N VAL A 363 -23.86 6.66 -27.13
CA VAL A 363 -24.30 5.40 -27.74
C VAL A 363 -25.43 5.67 -28.72
N VAL A 364 -25.39 5.03 -29.88
CA VAL A 364 -26.53 4.94 -30.84
C VAL A 364 -27.26 3.63 -30.55
N ASP A 365 -28.52 3.71 -30.18
CA ASP A 365 -29.37 2.57 -29.91
C ASP A 365 -30.71 2.79 -30.66
N GLY A 366 -31.08 1.83 -31.51
CA GLY A 366 -32.27 1.95 -32.36
C GLY A 366 -32.23 3.20 -33.25
N GLY A 367 -31.07 3.66 -33.70
CA GLY A 367 -30.88 4.83 -34.55
C GLY A 367 -30.94 6.17 -33.82
N LYS A 368 -31.03 6.19 -32.49
CA LYS A 368 -31.03 7.41 -31.66
C LYS A 368 -29.73 7.51 -30.89
N THR A 369 -29.09 8.67 -30.92
CA THR A 369 -27.92 8.96 -30.10
C THR A 369 -28.36 9.39 -28.71
N ASN A 370 -27.82 8.70 -27.70
CA ASN A 370 -28.09 8.96 -26.30
C ASN A 370 -26.74 9.16 -25.56
N ALA A 371 -26.70 10.15 -24.66
CA ALA A 371 -25.59 10.28 -23.71
C ALA A 371 -25.70 9.19 -22.64
N VAL A 372 -24.56 8.60 -22.30
CA VAL A 372 -24.42 7.57 -21.26
C VAL A 372 -23.62 8.14 -20.12
N ASP A 373 -24.13 7.99 -18.89
CA ASP A 373 -23.43 8.26 -17.64
C ASP A 373 -23.90 7.25 -16.60
N ILE A 374 -23.11 6.21 -16.37
CA ILE A 374 -23.49 5.06 -15.56
C ILE A 374 -22.30 4.58 -14.73
N LYS A 375 -22.61 3.95 -13.60
CA LYS A 375 -21.64 3.19 -12.81
C LYS A 375 -21.63 1.75 -13.28
N ILE A 376 -20.43 1.17 -13.41
CA ILE A 376 -20.23 -0.20 -13.85
C ILE A 376 -19.56 -0.99 -12.76
N LEU A 377 -20.06 -2.18 -12.48
CA LEU A 377 -19.36 -3.27 -11.81
C LEU A 377 -19.01 -4.33 -12.85
N GLN A 378 -17.75 -4.74 -12.88
CA GLN A 378 -17.27 -5.87 -13.66
C GLN A 378 -16.65 -6.90 -12.72
N VAL A 379 -16.88 -8.18 -12.98
CA VAL A 379 -16.20 -9.30 -12.34
C VAL A 379 -15.38 -10.01 -13.41
N TRP A 380 -14.08 -10.09 -13.17
CA TRP A 380 -13.11 -10.75 -14.04
C TRP A 380 -12.60 -12.01 -13.37
N THR A 381 -12.37 -13.06 -14.14
CA THR A 381 -11.72 -14.29 -13.68
C THR A 381 -10.47 -14.56 -14.49
N LYS A 382 -9.43 -15.11 -13.84
CA LYS A 382 -8.19 -15.51 -14.49
C LYS A 382 -8.28 -16.96 -14.90
N ASP A 383 -8.29 -17.19 -16.21
CA ASP A 383 -8.32 -18.51 -16.81
C ASP A 383 -7.13 -18.67 -17.76
N ASN A 384 -6.35 -19.75 -17.59
CA ASN A 384 -5.14 -20.04 -18.37
C ASN A 384 -4.17 -18.84 -18.48
N GLY A 385 -4.06 -18.04 -17.39
CA GLY A 385 -3.18 -16.88 -17.33
C GLY A 385 -3.78 -15.58 -17.91
N PHE A 386 -4.99 -15.62 -18.47
CA PHE A 386 -5.66 -14.45 -19.05
C PHE A 386 -6.87 -14.02 -18.22
N TRP A 387 -7.04 -12.70 -18.04
CA TRP A 387 -8.20 -12.12 -17.39
C TRP A 387 -9.36 -11.97 -18.38
N ARG A 388 -10.50 -12.61 -18.06
CA ARG A 388 -11.72 -12.58 -18.88
C ARG A 388 -12.92 -12.08 -18.05
N LEU A 389 -13.79 -11.31 -18.68
CA LEU A 389 -14.99 -10.78 -18.05
C LEU A 389 -16.04 -11.88 -17.84
N LEU A 390 -16.39 -12.13 -16.58
CA LEU A 390 -17.39 -13.12 -16.17
C LEU A 390 -18.78 -12.48 -15.94
N ALA A 391 -18.80 -11.27 -15.36
CA ALA A 391 -20.05 -10.55 -15.15
C ALA A 391 -19.85 -9.04 -15.32
N ARG A 392 -20.88 -8.36 -15.82
CA ARG A 392 -20.97 -6.90 -15.94
C ARG A 392 -22.33 -6.42 -15.47
N GLN A 393 -22.37 -5.40 -14.63
CA GLN A 393 -23.61 -4.77 -14.18
C GLN A 393 -23.52 -3.26 -14.35
N ALA A 394 -24.48 -2.70 -15.07
CA ALA A 394 -24.66 -1.26 -15.18
C ALA A 394 -25.69 -0.76 -14.15
N VAL A 395 -25.41 0.39 -13.55
CA VAL A 395 -26.28 1.07 -12.58
C VAL A 395 -26.31 2.57 -12.92
N LYS A 396 -27.51 3.18 -12.87
CA LYS A 396 -27.68 4.64 -13.00
C LYS A 396 -27.42 5.36 -11.69
#